data_ba4d707a552b1d0362c618ba0f755f38
#
_entry.id   ba4d707a552b1d0362c618ba0f755f38
#
_cell.length_a   1.000
_cell.length_b   1.000
_cell.length_c   1.000
_cell.angle_alpha   90.00
_cell.angle_beta   90.00
_cell.angle_gamma   90.00
#
_symmetry.space_group_name_H-M   'P 1'
#
loop_
_entity.id
_entity.type
_entity.pdbx_description
1 polymer ?
#
loop_
_entity_poly.entity_id
_entity_poly.type
_entity_poly.pdbx_seq_one_letter_code
_entity_poly.pdbx_strand_id
1 'polypeptide(L)'
;VGSEMCIRDSVTALDIGQGDSILVQMQGKNILIDSGDRSEAARLLTKLEENHVEQIDMLIATHPHADHIGGMKAVLNRFPVKHVYDSGQNYKTKMYNDFRLQIEKEQIPFEVLRGGQEVPVNEMVKLKVLSPQTLYKGTPSDTNNNSLVLRLEYKDFAMLLTGDIQAEVERDLLQTDPEALQAQVLKVAHHGSKTSSINEFLAAVKPKIAVISSGEGNKYKHPSPEVVQRLYNLQADVFNTALCGDIIIKSNGKTCDITVEKFYDEQQAQAA
;
A
#
# COMPACT_ATOMS: atom_id res chain seq x y z
N VAL A 1 20.47 30.90 -1.11
CA VAL A 1 19.51 30.42 -2.13
C VAL A 1 18.84 29.25 -1.50
N GLY A 2 17.63 29.46 -0.96
CA GLY A 2 16.84 28.42 -0.30
C GLY A 2 16.50 27.35 -1.34
N SER A 3 16.79 26.09 -1.02
CA SER A 3 16.21 24.97 -1.74
C SER A 3 14.69 25.08 -1.56
N GLU A 4 13.96 25.35 -2.63
CA GLU A 4 12.53 25.07 -2.66
C GLU A 4 12.40 23.61 -2.28
N MET A 5 11.94 23.37 -1.06
CA MET A 5 11.57 22.05 -0.59
C MET A 5 10.45 21.61 -1.53
N CYS A 6 10.76 20.69 -2.43
CA CYS A 6 9.76 20.14 -3.35
C CYS A 6 8.58 19.66 -2.51
N ILE A 7 7.47 20.39 -2.62
CA ILE A 7 6.26 20.27 -1.79
C ILE A 7 5.56 18.91 -1.97
N ARG A 8 6.15 17.97 -2.73
CA ARG A 8 5.47 16.77 -3.24
C ARG A 8 6.16 15.42 -2.99
N ASP A 9 7.26 15.35 -2.21
CA ASP A 9 7.84 14.04 -1.90
C ASP A 9 7.09 13.44 -0.71
N SER A 10 5.99 12.74 -0.99
CA SER A 10 5.10 12.17 0.02
C SER A 10 4.57 10.81 -0.38
N VAL A 11 4.22 10.03 0.64
CA VAL A 11 3.38 8.83 0.52
C VAL A 11 2.12 9.07 1.33
N THR A 12 0.96 8.96 0.71
CA THR A 12 -0.32 9.18 1.35
C THR A 12 -1.13 7.89 1.36
N ALA A 13 -1.45 7.39 2.55
CA ALA A 13 -2.49 6.37 2.69
C ALA A 13 -3.84 7.09 2.68
N LEU A 14 -4.58 6.92 1.61
CA LEU A 14 -5.85 7.60 1.38
C LEU A 14 -6.96 6.93 2.21
N ASP A 15 -7.74 7.71 2.93
CA ASP A 15 -8.96 7.25 3.58
C ASP A 15 -10.06 7.04 2.54
N ILE A 16 -10.16 5.81 2.07
CA ILE A 16 -11.17 5.35 1.12
C ILE A 16 -12.09 4.30 1.74
N GLY A 17 -12.34 4.38 3.06
CA GLY A 17 -13.10 3.36 3.77
C GLY A 17 -12.32 2.05 3.92
N GLN A 18 -13.03 0.90 3.81
CA GLN A 18 -12.37 -0.41 3.90
C GLN A 18 -11.65 -0.72 2.59
N GLY A 19 -10.35 -0.99 2.68
CA GLY A 19 -9.49 -1.31 1.54
C GLY A 19 -8.19 -0.50 1.52
N ASP A 20 -7.38 -0.72 0.52
CA ASP A 20 -6.10 -0.02 0.34
C ASP A 20 -6.13 0.93 -0.84
N SER A 21 -5.57 2.11 -0.64
CA SER A 21 -5.16 3.00 -1.72
C SER A 21 -4.02 3.89 -1.23
N ILE A 22 -2.85 3.71 -1.83
CA ILE A 22 -1.63 4.43 -1.44
C ILE A 22 -1.17 5.27 -2.63
N LEU A 23 -1.11 6.58 -2.44
CA LEU A 23 -0.58 7.51 -3.42
C LEU A 23 0.87 7.88 -3.07
N VAL A 24 1.81 7.54 -3.95
CA VAL A 24 3.20 7.97 -3.84
C VAL A 24 3.45 9.11 -4.82
N GLN A 25 3.81 10.27 -4.30
CA GLN A 25 4.18 11.44 -5.09
C GLN A 25 5.63 11.80 -4.76
N MET A 26 6.55 11.35 -5.60
CA MET A 26 7.99 11.56 -5.37
C MET A 26 8.70 11.93 -6.67
N GLN A 27 9.49 12.97 -6.60
CA GLN A 27 10.34 13.43 -7.71
C GLN A 27 9.56 13.61 -9.02
N GLY A 28 8.35 14.18 -8.91
CA GLY A 28 7.47 14.46 -10.05
C GLY A 28 6.77 13.22 -10.64
N LYS A 29 6.80 12.09 -9.95
CA LYS A 29 6.08 10.86 -10.31
C LYS A 29 4.88 10.64 -9.40
N ASN A 30 3.77 10.22 -9.99
CA ASN A 30 2.58 9.78 -9.29
C ASN A 30 2.43 8.26 -9.47
N ILE A 31 2.51 7.50 -8.37
CA ILE A 31 2.29 6.06 -8.34
C ILE A 31 1.08 5.82 -7.47
N LEU A 32 0.08 5.12 -7.99
CA LEU A 32 -1.07 4.69 -7.22
C LEU A 32 -1.00 3.17 -7.02
N ILE A 33 -0.97 2.76 -5.76
CA ILE A 33 -0.95 1.35 -5.37
C ILE A 33 -2.30 1.04 -4.73
N ASP A 34 -3.06 0.17 -5.37
CA ASP A 34 -4.45 -0.16 -5.07
C ASP A 34 -5.42 1.03 -5.16
N SER A 35 -6.71 0.77 -5.11
CA SER A 35 -7.75 1.75 -5.42
C SER A 35 -9.02 1.61 -4.58
N GLY A 36 -8.95 0.85 -3.50
CA GLY A 36 -10.10 0.60 -2.63
C GLY A 36 -11.26 -0.15 -3.29
N ASP A 37 -12.37 -0.19 -2.59
CA ASP A 37 -13.61 -0.80 -3.08
C ASP A 37 -14.29 0.08 -4.15
N ARG A 38 -15.09 -0.55 -4.99
CA ARG A 38 -15.84 0.15 -6.05
C ARG A 38 -16.80 1.21 -5.51
N SER A 39 -17.37 0.99 -4.34
CA SER A 39 -18.28 1.94 -3.68
C SER A 39 -17.58 3.26 -3.33
N GLU A 40 -16.27 3.21 -3.08
CA GLU A 40 -15.43 4.35 -2.70
C GLU A 40 -14.77 5.05 -3.91
N ALA A 41 -15.01 4.58 -5.13
CA ALA A 41 -14.35 5.08 -6.31
C ALA A 41 -14.50 6.60 -6.50
N ALA A 42 -15.67 7.17 -6.22
CA ALA A 42 -15.90 8.61 -6.33
C ALA A 42 -15.04 9.38 -5.30
N ARG A 43 -14.96 8.88 -4.06
CA ARG A 43 -14.12 9.45 -3.00
C ARG A 43 -12.64 9.39 -3.37
N LEU A 44 -12.19 8.25 -3.92
CA LEU A 44 -10.82 8.11 -4.42
C LEU A 44 -10.49 9.15 -5.48
N LEU A 45 -11.35 9.32 -6.49
CA LEU A 45 -11.11 10.30 -7.55
C LEU A 45 -11.00 11.72 -7.00
N THR A 46 -11.90 12.12 -6.08
CA THR A 46 -11.84 13.42 -5.40
C THR A 46 -10.51 13.58 -4.66
N LYS A 47 -10.08 12.59 -3.89
CA LYS A 47 -8.79 12.66 -3.16
C LYS A 47 -7.59 12.75 -4.10
N LEU A 48 -7.61 12.06 -5.23
CA LEU A 48 -6.55 12.18 -6.24
C LEU A 48 -6.50 13.59 -6.84
N GLU A 49 -7.66 14.19 -7.12
CA GLU A 49 -7.76 15.58 -7.61
C GLU A 49 -7.28 16.61 -6.56
N GLU A 50 -7.66 16.44 -5.30
CA GLU A 50 -7.20 17.27 -4.16
C GLU A 50 -5.68 17.17 -3.97
N ASN A 51 -5.09 16.02 -4.25
CA ASN A 51 -3.64 15.83 -4.28
C ASN A 51 -2.98 16.25 -5.61
N HIS A 52 -3.72 16.99 -6.46
CA HIS A 52 -3.22 17.53 -7.73
C HIS A 52 -2.66 16.48 -8.68
N VAL A 53 -3.24 15.27 -8.67
CA VAL A 53 -2.89 14.23 -9.64
C VAL A 53 -3.51 14.58 -10.99
N GLU A 54 -2.69 14.87 -11.97
CA GLU A 54 -3.13 15.10 -13.37
C GLU A 54 -2.95 13.84 -14.22
N GLN A 55 -2.00 12.98 -13.84
CA GLN A 55 -1.62 11.77 -14.54
C GLN A 55 -1.04 10.77 -13.53
N ILE A 56 -1.20 9.49 -13.79
CA ILE A 56 -0.62 8.39 -13.02
C ILE A 56 0.48 7.75 -13.85
N ASP A 57 1.74 7.85 -13.36
CA ASP A 57 2.87 7.23 -14.05
C ASP A 57 2.82 5.71 -13.91
N MET A 58 2.42 5.19 -12.75
CA MET A 58 2.32 3.76 -12.46
C MET A 58 1.06 3.47 -11.65
N LEU A 59 0.23 2.57 -12.13
CA LEU A 59 -0.92 2.02 -11.42
C LEU A 59 -0.60 0.58 -11.06
N ILE A 60 -0.56 0.26 -9.77
CA ILE A 60 -0.14 -1.05 -9.27
C ILE A 60 -1.30 -1.71 -8.53
N ALA A 61 -1.69 -2.90 -8.95
CA ALA A 61 -2.63 -3.74 -8.23
C ALA A 61 -1.86 -4.79 -7.43
N THR A 62 -1.91 -4.72 -6.09
CA THR A 62 -1.21 -5.71 -5.26
C THR A 62 -1.79 -7.09 -5.42
N HIS A 63 -3.11 -7.20 -5.40
CA HIS A 63 -3.86 -8.43 -5.63
C HIS A 63 -5.31 -8.11 -6.04
N PRO A 64 -6.06 -9.07 -6.62
CA PRO A 64 -7.32 -8.79 -7.31
C PRO A 64 -8.58 -8.76 -6.43
N HIS A 65 -8.51 -8.60 -5.12
CA HIS A 65 -9.70 -8.42 -4.28
C HIS A 65 -10.37 -7.06 -4.53
N ALA A 66 -11.68 -7.02 -4.28
CA ALA A 66 -12.52 -5.87 -4.61
C ALA A 66 -12.12 -4.60 -3.86
N ASP A 67 -11.71 -4.72 -2.62
CA ASP A 67 -11.25 -3.63 -1.76
C ASP A 67 -9.82 -3.14 -2.07
N HIS A 68 -9.20 -3.67 -3.14
CA HIS A 68 -7.94 -3.22 -3.71
C HIS A 68 -8.07 -2.74 -5.15
N ILE A 69 -8.83 -3.45 -6.00
CA ILE A 69 -8.96 -3.09 -7.41
C ILE A 69 -10.30 -2.47 -7.80
N GLY A 70 -11.20 -2.27 -6.82
CA GLY A 70 -12.57 -1.82 -7.09
C GLY A 70 -12.66 -0.47 -7.80
N GLY A 71 -11.78 0.46 -7.46
CA GLY A 71 -11.69 1.79 -8.06
C GLY A 71 -10.88 1.85 -9.36
N MET A 72 -10.08 0.82 -9.71
CA MET A 72 -9.13 0.85 -10.83
C MET A 72 -9.76 1.32 -12.15
N LYS A 73 -10.96 0.81 -12.47
CA LYS A 73 -11.66 1.20 -13.69
C LYS A 73 -12.05 2.68 -13.70
N ALA A 74 -12.45 3.24 -12.56
CA ALA A 74 -12.77 4.65 -12.43
C ALA A 74 -11.51 5.51 -12.60
N VAL A 75 -10.39 5.06 -12.04
CA VAL A 75 -9.07 5.70 -12.19
C VAL A 75 -8.66 5.74 -13.66
N LEU A 76 -8.71 4.61 -14.38
CA LEU A 76 -8.40 4.53 -15.82
C LEU A 76 -9.29 5.46 -16.66
N ASN A 77 -10.57 5.59 -16.32
CA ASN A 77 -11.48 6.46 -17.04
C ASN A 77 -11.21 7.96 -16.78
N ARG A 78 -10.60 8.30 -15.64
CA ARG A 78 -10.45 9.70 -15.19
C ARG A 78 -9.07 10.29 -15.47
N PHE A 79 -8.04 9.48 -15.34
CA PHE A 79 -6.65 9.92 -15.43
C PHE A 79 -5.90 9.18 -16.54
N PRO A 80 -5.03 9.87 -17.29
CA PRO A 80 -4.04 9.19 -18.12
C PRO A 80 -3.15 8.29 -17.25
N VAL A 81 -3.04 7.01 -17.58
CA VAL A 81 -2.17 6.04 -16.90
C VAL A 81 -1.11 5.57 -17.88
N LYS A 82 0.16 5.69 -17.50
CA LYS A 82 1.28 5.34 -18.40
C LYS A 82 1.62 3.86 -18.37
N HIS A 83 1.52 3.23 -17.19
CA HIS A 83 1.89 1.82 -17.02
C HIS A 83 1.04 1.18 -15.92
N VAL A 84 0.66 -0.06 -16.11
CA VAL A 84 -0.07 -0.86 -15.12
C VAL A 84 0.74 -2.08 -14.75
N TYR A 85 0.78 -2.39 -13.46
CA TYR A 85 1.44 -3.56 -12.91
C TYR A 85 0.48 -4.38 -12.04
N ASP A 86 0.62 -5.69 -12.02
CA ASP A 86 -0.04 -6.56 -11.06
C ASP A 86 0.79 -7.82 -10.73
N SER A 87 0.26 -8.67 -9.83
CA SER A 87 0.89 -9.93 -9.45
C SER A 87 0.63 -11.09 -10.42
N GLY A 88 -0.09 -10.89 -11.50
CA GLY A 88 -0.34 -11.91 -12.53
C GLY A 88 -1.17 -13.11 -12.06
N GLN A 89 -2.02 -12.92 -11.07
CA GLN A 89 -2.94 -13.94 -10.61
C GLN A 89 -4.05 -14.19 -11.64
N ASN A 90 -4.37 -15.45 -11.90
CA ASN A 90 -5.54 -15.80 -12.68
C ASN A 90 -6.80 -15.72 -11.82
N TYR A 91 -7.41 -14.53 -11.75
CA TYR A 91 -8.58 -14.27 -10.91
C TYR A 91 -9.83 -14.08 -11.76
N LYS A 92 -10.83 -14.96 -11.55
CA LYS A 92 -12.01 -15.05 -12.42
C LYS A 92 -13.19 -14.25 -11.86
N THR A 93 -13.04 -12.94 -11.71
CA THR A 93 -14.15 -12.04 -11.38
C THR A 93 -14.45 -11.09 -12.53
N LYS A 94 -15.72 -10.69 -12.64
CA LYS A 94 -16.11 -9.69 -13.65
C LYS A 94 -15.30 -8.39 -13.48
N MET A 95 -15.06 -7.96 -12.24
CA MET A 95 -14.31 -6.73 -11.93
C MET A 95 -12.88 -6.79 -12.47
N TYR A 96 -12.14 -7.85 -12.16
CA TYR A 96 -10.78 -8.02 -12.65
C TYR A 96 -10.72 -8.16 -14.17
N ASN A 97 -11.65 -8.92 -14.76
CA ASN A 97 -11.74 -9.05 -16.22
C ASN A 97 -12.04 -7.71 -16.90
N ASP A 98 -12.99 -6.93 -16.38
CA ASP A 98 -13.33 -5.60 -16.91
C ASP A 98 -12.13 -4.65 -16.82
N PHE A 99 -11.36 -4.70 -15.73
CA PHE A 99 -10.12 -3.93 -15.56
C PHE A 99 -9.07 -4.32 -16.60
N ARG A 100 -8.81 -5.61 -16.78
CA ARG A 100 -7.86 -6.14 -17.77
C ARG A 100 -8.24 -5.79 -19.21
N LEU A 101 -9.52 -5.93 -19.55
CA LEU A 101 -10.04 -5.59 -20.87
C LEU A 101 -9.91 -4.09 -21.17
N GLN A 102 -10.05 -3.22 -20.15
CA GLN A 102 -9.87 -1.78 -20.35
C GLN A 102 -8.41 -1.44 -20.64
N ILE A 103 -7.47 -2.03 -19.91
CA ILE A 103 -6.02 -1.86 -20.15
C ILE A 103 -5.68 -2.23 -21.58
N GLU A 104 -6.17 -3.40 -22.04
CA GLU A 104 -5.95 -3.88 -23.42
C GLU A 104 -6.57 -2.93 -24.44
N LYS A 105 -7.83 -2.52 -24.25
CA LYS A 105 -8.55 -1.61 -25.15
C LYS A 105 -7.85 -0.26 -25.28
N GLU A 106 -7.32 0.29 -24.19
CA GLU A 106 -6.63 1.57 -24.16
C GLU A 106 -5.14 1.45 -24.51
N GLN A 107 -4.67 0.23 -24.78
CA GLN A 107 -3.28 -0.09 -25.12
C GLN A 107 -2.28 0.41 -24.07
N ILE A 108 -2.68 0.39 -22.80
CA ILE A 108 -1.79 0.77 -21.72
C ILE A 108 -0.76 -0.34 -21.50
N PRO A 109 0.55 -0.03 -21.43
CA PRO A 109 1.58 -1.00 -21.10
C PRO A 109 1.24 -1.71 -19.78
N PHE A 110 1.33 -3.03 -19.80
CA PHE A 110 1.01 -3.88 -18.65
C PHE A 110 2.10 -4.92 -18.43
N GLU A 111 2.54 -5.03 -17.19
CA GLU A 111 3.54 -6.01 -16.79
C GLU A 111 3.18 -6.73 -15.49
N VAL A 112 3.55 -8.01 -15.42
CA VAL A 112 3.44 -8.82 -14.21
C VAL A 112 4.73 -8.73 -13.42
N LEU A 113 4.62 -8.39 -12.13
CA LEU A 113 5.77 -8.26 -11.24
C LEU A 113 6.04 -9.55 -10.45
N ARG A 114 7.33 -9.77 -10.17
CA ARG A 114 7.83 -10.88 -9.34
C ARG A 114 8.90 -10.40 -8.37
N GLY A 115 9.02 -11.10 -7.25
CA GLY A 115 10.07 -10.87 -6.28
C GLY A 115 11.46 -10.89 -6.92
N GLY A 116 12.31 -9.95 -6.49
CA GLY A 116 13.63 -9.71 -7.06
C GLY A 116 13.66 -8.68 -8.20
N GLN A 117 12.51 -8.25 -8.73
CA GLN A 117 12.44 -7.18 -9.72
C GLN A 117 12.46 -5.79 -9.05
N GLU A 118 12.90 -4.80 -9.79
CA GLU A 118 12.80 -3.38 -9.44
C GLU A 118 11.97 -2.68 -10.51
N VAL A 119 10.93 -1.96 -10.08
CA VAL A 119 10.13 -1.13 -10.98
C VAL A 119 10.86 0.18 -11.20
N PRO A 120 11.13 0.58 -12.43
CA PRO A 120 11.93 1.78 -12.73
C PRO A 120 11.10 3.05 -12.47
N VAL A 121 11.31 3.67 -11.31
CA VAL A 121 10.67 4.97 -10.99
C VAL A 121 11.53 6.13 -11.49
N ASN A 122 12.73 6.28 -10.92
CA ASN A 122 13.77 7.23 -11.35
C ASN A 122 15.11 6.91 -10.63
N GLU A 123 16.13 7.75 -10.82
CA GLU A 123 17.46 7.53 -10.24
C GLU A 123 17.49 7.59 -8.69
N MET A 124 16.55 8.32 -8.06
CA MET A 124 16.55 8.54 -6.62
C MET A 124 15.53 7.69 -5.86
N VAL A 125 14.47 7.27 -6.53
CA VAL A 125 13.38 6.49 -5.94
C VAL A 125 13.36 5.11 -6.56
N LYS A 126 13.46 4.08 -5.71
CA LYS A 126 13.40 2.68 -6.12
C LYS A 126 12.17 2.02 -5.55
N LEU A 127 11.53 1.19 -6.34
CA LEU A 127 10.42 0.37 -5.92
C LEU A 127 10.77 -1.10 -6.18
N LYS A 128 11.23 -1.79 -5.14
CA LYS A 128 11.64 -3.19 -5.22
C LYS A 128 10.47 -4.11 -4.91
N VAL A 129 10.35 -5.18 -5.65
CA VAL A 129 9.35 -6.23 -5.42
C VAL A 129 10.01 -7.33 -4.59
N LEU A 130 9.49 -7.58 -3.38
CA LEU A 130 10.02 -8.62 -2.50
C LEU A 130 9.25 -9.94 -2.64
N SER A 131 7.95 -9.90 -2.95
CA SER A 131 7.05 -11.06 -3.09
C SER A 131 5.93 -10.76 -4.09
N PRO A 132 5.33 -11.75 -4.74
CA PRO A 132 5.71 -13.17 -4.75
C PRO A 132 6.84 -13.44 -5.77
N GLN A 133 7.78 -14.33 -5.45
CA GLN A 133 8.76 -14.82 -6.44
C GLN A 133 8.10 -15.77 -7.44
N THR A 134 7.27 -16.64 -6.92
CA THR A 134 6.34 -17.50 -7.66
C THR A 134 4.99 -17.46 -6.96
N LEU A 135 3.90 -17.67 -7.71
CA LEU A 135 2.57 -17.62 -7.11
C LEU A 135 2.39 -18.75 -6.08
N TYR A 136 1.97 -18.36 -4.88
CA TYR A 136 1.56 -19.28 -3.82
C TYR A 136 0.33 -20.09 -4.26
N LYS A 137 0.30 -21.35 -3.86
CA LYS A 137 -0.82 -22.28 -4.13
C LYS A 137 -1.02 -23.19 -2.94
N GLY A 138 -2.29 -23.40 -2.58
CA GLY A 138 -2.66 -24.29 -1.47
C GLY A 138 -2.44 -23.71 -0.09
N THR A 139 -2.31 -22.39 0.02
CA THR A 139 -2.30 -21.66 1.29
C THR A 139 -3.75 -21.37 1.76
N PRO A 140 -3.96 -20.99 3.01
CA PRO A 140 -5.29 -20.61 3.49
C PRO A 140 -5.95 -19.49 2.68
N SER A 141 -5.16 -18.61 2.07
CA SER A 141 -5.63 -17.54 1.18
C SER A 141 -4.62 -17.25 0.08
N ASP A 142 -4.63 -18.06 -0.98
CA ASP A 142 -3.72 -17.89 -2.11
C ASP A 142 -3.80 -16.48 -2.72
N THR A 143 -5.01 -15.91 -2.81
CA THR A 143 -5.20 -14.58 -3.40
C THR A 143 -4.49 -13.50 -2.59
N ASN A 144 -4.64 -13.50 -1.27
CA ASN A 144 -3.95 -12.57 -0.38
C ASN A 144 -2.44 -12.82 -0.38
N ASN A 145 -2.02 -14.08 -0.26
CA ASN A 145 -0.61 -14.45 -0.21
C ASN A 145 0.15 -14.16 -1.50
N ASN A 146 -0.57 -13.94 -2.59
CA ASN A 146 -0.02 -13.47 -3.86
C ASN A 146 -0.06 -11.95 -4.04
N SER A 147 -0.29 -11.19 -2.97
CA SER A 147 -0.11 -9.74 -2.98
C SER A 147 1.33 -9.36 -3.31
N LEU A 148 1.49 -8.31 -4.09
CA LEU A 148 2.79 -7.69 -4.27
C LEU A 148 3.24 -7.09 -2.94
N VAL A 149 4.41 -7.51 -2.46
CA VAL A 149 5.12 -6.85 -1.36
C VAL A 149 6.15 -5.93 -1.99
N LEU A 150 5.99 -4.65 -1.75
CA LEU A 150 6.80 -3.61 -2.36
C LEU A 150 7.61 -2.88 -1.29
N ARG A 151 8.88 -2.64 -1.59
CA ARG A 151 9.76 -1.80 -0.79
C ARG A 151 10.06 -0.52 -1.57
N LEU A 152 9.53 0.58 -1.08
CA LEU A 152 9.83 1.92 -1.57
C LEU A 152 11.09 2.42 -0.87
N GLU A 153 12.10 2.80 -1.63
CA GLU A 153 13.35 3.37 -1.13
C GLU A 153 13.56 4.78 -1.71
N TYR A 154 13.92 5.72 -0.85
CA TYR A 154 14.32 7.06 -1.22
C TYR A 154 15.50 7.49 -0.34
N LYS A 155 16.73 7.39 -0.85
CA LYS A 155 17.97 7.54 -0.07
C LYS A 155 17.99 6.59 1.15
N ASP A 156 18.01 7.14 2.38
CA ASP A 156 18.01 6.38 3.64
C ASP A 156 16.58 6.07 4.13
N PHE A 157 15.54 6.61 3.48
CA PHE A 157 14.14 6.33 3.80
C PHE A 157 13.68 5.05 3.13
N ALA A 158 12.98 4.20 3.87
CA ALA A 158 12.31 3.05 3.32
C ALA A 158 10.91 2.88 3.91
N MET A 159 9.97 2.50 3.04
CA MET A 159 8.61 2.09 3.40
C MET A 159 8.33 0.71 2.84
N LEU A 160 7.81 -0.18 3.67
CA LEU A 160 7.36 -1.51 3.28
C LEU A 160 5.84 -1.52 3.10
N LEU A 161 5.39 -1.92 1.91
CA LEU A 161 4.00 -1.99 1.49
C LEU A 161 3.68 -3.47 1.27
N THR A 162 2.80 -4.04 2.08
CA THR A 162 2.66 -5.49 2.22
C THR A 162 1.40 -6.06 1.57
N GLY A 163 0.52 -5.19 1.04
CA GLY A 163 -0.80 -5.65 0.60
C GLY A 163 -1.48 -6.46 1.69
N ASP A 164 -2.04 -7.60 1.31
CA ASP A 164 -2.79 -8.46 2.22
C ASP A 164 -2.10 -9.81 2.52
N ILE A 165 -0.76 -9.85 2.43
CA ILE A 165 -0.03 -11.08 2.75
C ILE A 165 -0.38 -11.58 4.16
N GLN A 166 -0.32 -12.90 4.32
CA GLN A 166 -0.52 -13.55 5.60
C GLN A 166 0.79 -14.14 6.15
N ALA A 167 0.70 -14.74 7.31
CA ALA A 167 1.85 -15.25 8.06
C ALA A 167 2.74 -16.22 7.25
N GLU A 168 2.21 -16.93 6.26
CA GLU A 168 2.98 -17.81 5.39
C GLU A 168 4.03 -17.03 4.61
N VAL A 169 3.61 -15.95 3.95
CA VAL A 169 4.50 -15.11 3.16
C VAL A 169 5.48 -14.34 4.05
N GLU A 170 5.02 -13.88 5.21
CA GLU A 170 5.88 -13.20 6.18
C GLU A 170 7.03 -14.12 6.63
N ARG A 171 6.76 -15.43 6.88
CA ARG A 171 7.80 -16.41 7.22
C ARG A 171 8.75 -16.68 6.06
N ASP A 172 8.23 -16.75 4.83
CA ASP A 172 9.09 -16.93 3.65
C ASP A 172 10.01 -15.75 3.43
N LEU A 173 9.51 -14.52 3.59
CA LEU A 173 10.31 -13.30 3.49
C LEU A 173 11.42 -13.24 4.56
N LEU A 174 11.14 -13.69 5.78
CA LEU A 174 12.14 -13.79 6.84
C LEU A 174 13.27 -14.77 6.50
N GLN A 175 13.00 -15.80 5.68
CA GLN A 175 14.00 -16.77 5.27
C GLN A 175 14.78 -16.35 4.03
N THR A 176 14.12 -15.63 3.11
CA THR A 176 14.69 -15.30 1.79
C THR A 176 15.49 -14.02 1.78
N ASP A 177 15.00 -12.95 2.41
CA ASP A 177 15.67 -11.65 2.42
C ASP A 177 15.29 -10.81 3.66
N PRO A 178 15.71 -11.24 4.86
CA PRO A 178 15.35 -10.53 6.10
C PRO A 178 15.90 -9.10 6.18
N GLU A 179 17.02 -8.81 5.51
CA GLU A 179 17.63 -7.49 5.50
C GLU A 179 16.81 -6.48 4.69
N ALA A 180 16.18 -6.93 3.61
CA ALA A 180 15.30 -6.10 2.79
C ALA A 180 13.97 -5.74 3.49
N LEU A 181 13.64 -6.36 4.61
CA LEU A 181 12.41 -6.07 5.35
C LEU A 181 12.53 -4.79 6.20
N GLN A 182 13.71 -4.40 6.63
CA GLN A 182 13.90 -3.26 7.54
C GLN A 182 13.41 -1.97 6.89
N ALA A 183 12.41 -1.31 7.50
CA ALA A 183 11.80 -0.08 6.99
C ALA A 183 11.36 0.84 8.14
N GLN A 184 11.49 2.16 7.94
CA GLN A 184 11.00 3.14 8.91
C GLN A 184 9.48 3.16 8.99
N VAL A 185 8.81 2.92 7.87
CA VAL A 185 7.35 2.92 7.76
C VAL A 185 6.88 1.56 7.27
N LEU A 186 5.87 1.02 7.92
CA LEU A 186 5.19 -0.20 7.51
C LEU A 186 3.73 0.11 7.18
N LYS A 187 3.28 -0.18 5.95
CA LYS A 187 1.86 -0.38 5.69
C LYS A 187 1.51 -1.78 6.20
N VAL A 188 0.74 -1.82 7.26
CA VAL A 188 0.39 -3.07 7.96
C VAL A 188 -0.44 -3.98 7.04
N ALA A 189 -0.07 -5.26 6.99
CA ALA A 189 -0.68 -6.22 6.09
C ALA A 189 -2.16 -6.48 6.44
N HIS A 190 -2.97 -6.69 5.40
CA HIS A 190 -4.33 -7.18 5.48
C HIS A 190 -5.19 -6.35 6.46
N HIS A 191 -5.06 -5.02 6.37
CA HIS A 191 -5.79 -4.03 7.19
C HIS A 191 -5.63 -4.25 8.71
N GLY A 192 -4.55 -4.90 9.15
CA GLY A 192 -4.35 -5.29 10.54
C GLY A 192 -5.09 -6.57 10.96
N SER A 193 -5.35 -7.48 10.03
CA SER A 193 -5.91 -8.81 10.33
C SER A 193 -4.99 -9.61 11.23
N LYS A 194 -5.57 -10.38 12.14
CA LYS A 194 -4.83 -11.32 13.01
C LYS A 194 -4.09 -12.45 12.26
N THR A 195 -4.42 -12.68 10.99
CA THR A 195 -3.76 -13.67 10.12
C THR A 195 -2.39 -13.22 9.65
N SER A 196 -2.02 -11.96 9.91
CA SER A 196 -0.84 -11.29 9.42
C SER A 196 -0.08 -10.61 10.57
N SER A 197 1.05 -9.98 10.24
CA SER A 197 1.86 -9.19 11.18
C SER A 197 2.34 -10.02 12.38
N ILE A 198 2.99 -11.18 12.09
CA ILE A 198 3.59 -12.02 13.13
C ILE A 198 4.74 -11.29 13.83
N ASN A 199 5.01 -11.62 15.09
CA ASN A 199 6.01 -10.92 15.90
C ASN A 199 7.40 -10.94 15.26
N GLU A 200 7.80 -12.07 14.67
CA GLU A 200 9.10 -12.26 14.03
C GLU A 200 9.25 -11.33 12.81
N PHE A 201 8.19 -11.20 12.00
CA PHE A 201 8.18 -10.31 10.85
C PHE A 201 8.26 -8.85 11.29
N LEU A 202 7.43 -8.44 12.24
CA LEU A 202 7.46 -7.08 12.77
C LEU A 202 8.81 -6.75 13.42
N ALA A 203 9.43 -7.71 14.11
CA ALA A 203 10.76 -7.54 14.70
C ALA A 203 11.88 -7.40 13.64
N ALA A 204 11.72 -7.99 12.45
CA ALA A 204 12.64 -7.83 11.33
C ALA A 204 12.44 -6.47 10.63
N VAL A 205 11.19 -6.07 10.42
CA VAL A 205 10.85 -4.76 9.81
C VAL A 205 11.30 -3.60 10.70
N LYS A 206 11.11 -3.70 12.00
CA LYS A 206 11.44 -2.66 13.00
C LYS A 206 10.84 -1.29 12.65
N PRO A 207 9.54 -1.21 12.35
CA PRO A 207 8.93 0.04 11.95
C PRO A 207 8.92 1.04 13.10
N LYS A 208 9.21 2.30 12.81
CA LYS A 208 8.93 3.43 13.72
C LYS A 208 7.48 3.87 13.58
N ILE A 209 6.92 3.72 12.38
CA ILE A 209 5.59 4.15 12.01
C ILE A 209 4.88 2.96 11.37
N ALA A 210 3.67 2.67 11.84
CA ALA A 210 2.79 1.66 11.28
C ALA A 210 1.50 2.32 10.77
N VAL A 211 1.20 2.14 9.50
CA VAL A 211 0.01 2.67 8.83
C VAL A 211 -0.97 1.54 8.59
N ILE A 212 -2.17 1.68 9.08
CA ILE A 212 -3.28 0.75 8.88
C ILE A 212 -4.34 1.42 8.00
N SER A 213 -4.65 0.85 6.86
CA SER A 213 -5.82 1.26 6.08
C SER A 213 -7.00 0.39 6.48
N SER A 214 -8.03 0.97 7.06
CA SER A 214 -9.26 0.27 7.39
C SER A 214 -10.43 1.25 7.42
N GLY A 215 -11.64 0.75 7.23
CA GLY A 215 -12.86 1.55 7.31
C GLY A 215 -13.44 1.59 8.72
N GLU A 216 -14.05 2.71 9.09
CA GLU A 216 -14.80 2.83 10.34
C GLU A 216 -15.96 1.83 10.36
N GLY A 217 -16.10 1.11 11.48
CA GLY A 217 -17.17 0.13 11.66
C GLY A 217 -17.14 -1.04 10.67
N ASN A 218 -15.98 -1.35 10.09
CA ASN A 218 -15.87 -2.41 9.09
C ASN A 218 -16.30 -3.79 9.64
N LYS A 219 -16.96 -4.56 8.80
CA LYS A 219 -17.53 -5.87 9.17
C LYS A 219 -16.48 -6.92 9.59
N TYR A 220 -15.22 -6.70 9.24
CA TYR A 220 -14.11 -7.62 9.56
C TYR A 220 -13.54 -7.35 10.95
N LYS A 221 -13.92 -6.23 11.59
CA LYS A 221 -13.36 -5.75 12.85
C LYS A 221 -11.83 -5.57 12.78
N HIS A 222 -11.37 -5.04 11.65
CA HIS A 222 -9.97 -4.65 11.46
C HIS A 222 -9.75 -3.19 11.88
N PRO A 223 -8.59 -2.88 12.49
CA PRO A 223 -7.51 -3.79 12.85
C PRO A 223 -7.87 -4.68 14.06
N SER A 224 -7.29 -5.89 14.09
CA SER A 224 -7.36 -6.76 15.26
C SER A 224 -6.60 -6.12 16.43
N PRO A 225 -7.18 -6.09 17.67
CA PRO A 225 -6.48 -5.58 18.84
C PRO A 225 -5.12 -6.24 19.10
N GLU A 226 -4.98 -7.54 18.75
CA GLU A 226 -3.74 -8.28 18.88
C GLU A 226 -2.62 -7.72 17.99
N VAL A 227 -2.95 -7.31 16.76
CA VAL A 227 -1.98 -6.71 15.84
C VAL A 227 -1.57 -5.32 16.33
N VAL A 228 -2.53 -4.53 16.75
CA VAL A 228 -2.26 -3.20 17.33
C VAL A 228 -1.36 -3.31 18.55
N GLN A 229 -1.63 -4.27 19.44
CA GLN A 229 -0.79 -4.52 20.62
C GLN A 229 0.63 -4.95 20.26
N ARG A 230 0.81 -5.79 19.21
CA ARG A 230 2.16 -6.17 18.72
C ARG A 230 2.94 -4.95 18.24
N LEU A 231 2.30 -4.02 17.54
CA LEU A 231 2.93 -2.79 17.07
C LEU A 231 3.32 -1.86 18.22
N TYR A 232 2.45 -1.67 19.22
CA TYR A 232 2.77 -0.91 20.42
C TYR A 232 3.92 -1.53 21.24
N ASN A 233 4.00 -2.85 21.31
CA ASN A 233 5.11 -3.54 22.00
C ASN A 233 6.46 -3.27 21.31
N LEU A 234 6.48 -2.92 20.03
CA LEU A 234 7.66 -2.48 19.30
C LEU A 234 7.91 -0.98 19.38
N GLN A 235 7.08 -0.26 20.15
CA GLN A 235 7.14 1.21 20.26
C GLN A 235 6.96 1.92 18.91
N ALA A 236 6.17 1.32 18.00
CA ALA A 236 5.80 1.96 16.74
C ALA A 236 4.64 2.94 16.98
N ASP A 237 4.71 4.10 16.33
CA ASP A 237 3.58 5.02 16.23
C ASP A 237 2.56 4.44 15.26
N VAL A 238 1.33 4.19 15.71
CA VAL A 238 0.28 3.52 14.92
C VAL A 238 -0.76 4.53 14.45
N PHE A 239 -0.95 4.61 13.13
CA PHE A 239 -1.95 5.46 12.50
C PHE A 239 -2.94 4.61 11.71
N ASN A 240 -4.24 4.88 11.87
CA ASN A 240 -5.32 4.17 11.18
C ASN A 240 -6.17 5.16 10.38
N THR A 241 -6.38 4.91 9.09
CA THR A 241 -7.18 5.78 8.22
C THR A 241 -8.60 5.98 8.71
N ALA A 242 -9.21 4.98 9.36
CA ALA A 242 -10.54 5.11 9.96
C ALA A 242 -10.61 6.23 11.02
N LEU A 243 -9.52 6.48 11.74
CA LEU A 243 -9.44 7.47 12.82
C LEU A 243 -8.80 8.79 12.36
N CYS A 244 -7.78 8.67 11.51
CA CYS A 244 -6.92 9.79 11.12
C CYS A 244 -7.35 10.48 9.81
N GLY A 245 -8.28 9.89 9.03
CA GLY A 245 -8.47 10.29 7.65
C GLY A 245 -7.24 9.94 6.81
N ASP A 246 -6.86 10.79 5.88
CA ASP A 246 -5.63 10.60 5.10
C ASP A 246 -4.41 10.70 6.02
N ILE A 247 -3.45 9.77 5.81
CA ILE A 247 -2.18 9.74 6.54
C ILE A 247 -1.08 10.07 5.55
N ILE A 248 -0.47 11.25 5.71
CA ILE A 248 0.53 11.79 4.78
C ILE A 248 1.90 11.67 5.42
N ILE A 249 2.78 10.92 4.78
CA ILE A 249 4.18 10.72 5.17
C ILE A 249 5.04 11.53 4.20
N LYS A 250 5.71 12.57 4.70
CA LYS A 250 6.66 13.38 3.92
C LYS A 250 8.07 12.97 4.29
N SER A 251 8.92 12.75 3.28
CA SER A 251 10.30 12.39 3.53
C SER A 251 11.27 13.22 2.70
N ASN A 252 12.37 13.61 3.32
CA ASN A 252 13.54 14.22 2.65
C ASN A 252 14.62 13.18 2.29
N GLY A 253 14.29 11.90 2.49
CA GLY A 253 15.20 10.77 2.28
C GLY A 253 16.06 10.40 3.49
N LYS A 254 15.96 11.12 4.64
CA LYS A 254 16.64 10.79 5.90
C LYS A 254 15.64 10.67 7.05
N THR A 255 14.77 11.64 7.16
CA THR A 255 13.70 11.70 8.16
C THR A 255 12.35 11.66 7.45
N CYS A 256 11.32 11.31 8.17
CA CYS A 256 9.95 11.44 7.73
C CYS A 256 9.12 12.14 8.80
N ASP A 257 8.20 12.98 8.34
CA ASP A 257 7.19 13.65 9.15
C ASP A 257 5.82 13.13 8.77
N ILE A 258 4.92 13.02 9.74
CA ILE A 258 3.55 12.57 9.51
C ILE A 258 2.59 13.74 9.71
N THR A 259 1.64 13.84 8.79
CA THR A 259 0.47 14.71 8.91
C THR A 259 -0.78 13.85 8.71
N VAL A 260 -1.79 14.06 9.52
CA VAL A 260 -3.08 13.38 9.42
C VAL A 260 -4.18 14.39 9.11
N GLU A 261 -5.19 13.97 8.36
CA GLU A 261 -6.33 14.81 8.00
C GLU A 261 -7.19 15.14 9.23
N LYS A 262 -7.35 14.17 10.14
CA LYS A 262 -8.13 14.31 11.38
C LYS A 262 -7.22 14.08 12.57
N PHE A 263 -7.19 15.01 13.51
CA PHE A 263 -6.54 14.78 14.80
C PHE A 263 -7.43 13.87 15.64
N TYR A 264 -6.86 12.79 16.17
CA TYR A 264 -7.53 11.95 17.15
C TYR A 264 -6.73 11.92 18.45
N ASP A 265 -7.43 11.74 19.57
CA ASP A 265 -6.80 11.57 20.87
C ASP A 265 -6.34 10.11 21.01
N GLU A 266 -5.05 9.88 21.33
CA GLU A 266 -4.49 8.53 21.52
C GLU A 266 -5.27 7.72 22.57
N GLN A 267 -5.95 8.37 23.52
CA GLN A 267 -6.81 7.69 24.49
C GLN A 267 -8.04 7.06 23.85
N GLN A 268 -8.49 7.55 22.70
CA GLN A 268 -9.59 6.94 21.93
C GLN A 268 -9.14 5.73 21.12
N ALA A 269 -7.88 5.67 20.70
CA ALA A 269 -7.32 4.55 19.95
C ALA A 269 -7.16 3.26 20.79
N GLN A 270 -7.06 3.38 22.11
CA GLN A 270 -6.95 2.26 23.04
C GLN A 270 -8.33 1.68 23.43
N ALA A 271 -9.42 2.39 23.12
CA ALA A 271 -10.78 2.02 23.50
C ALA A 271 -11.63 1.49 22.33
N ALA A 272 -11.14 1.55 21.10
CA ALA A 272 -11.81 1.09 19.88
C ALA A 272 -11.21 -0.21 19.36
#